data_8516cee429b9f62b88d173867706c23f
#
_entry.id   8516cee429b9f62b88d173867706c23f
#
_cell.length_a   1.000
_cell.length_b   1.000
_cell.length_c   1.000
_cell.angle_alpha   90.00
_cell.angle_beta   90.00
_cell.angle_gamma   90.00
#
_symmetry.space_group_name_H-M   'P 1'
#
loop_
_entity.id
_entity.type
_entity.pdbx_description
1 polymer ?
#
loop_
_entity_poly.entity_id
_entity_poly.type
_entity_poly.pdbx_seq_one_letter_code
_entity_poly.pdbx_strand_id
1 'polypeptide(L)'
;VCILEKNISSPERICGGGMSAAVQNWFPFKLQPIVDEVITNVEFSWCNTDKVVAELSGSSPFWIVKREKLDSFLLDQALNAGCNLLTTFNVVNIKKISNVWQITALDGRQVEAKAVVIADGSQSPWPKTFNLGPNQQKFASTYSGRVKRKGNLRDETARFEFGLVKNGFAWAFPLKDAVNIGMGTFLDNKNSISVEEILKSFLPDLGLDTSEVIGEEKKLRVWNGHSKLNGEGILLVGDAASLCDPFLAEGLRPALMSGFEAAKCLLYWLDGEVNDLDSYTKTIQKNWGNSMAWGKRISQVFYRFPKAGYQLGVKRPTAPKRIAQILSGEM
;
A
#
# COMPACT_ATOMS: atom_id res chain seq x y z
N VAL A 1 16.41 -15.14 10.99
CA VAL A 1 15.15 -14.37 11.05
C VAL A 1 13.98 -15.32 11.26
N CYS A 2 12.97 -14.91 12.05
CA CYS A 2 11.74 -15.67 12.25
C CYS A 2 10.54 -14.78 11.86
N ILE A 3 9.68 -15.31 11.01
CA ILE A 3 8.42 -14.67 10.60
C ILE A 3 7.30 -15.26 11.45
N LEU A 4 6.54 -14.39 12.12
CA LEU A 4 5.38 -14.78 12.93
C LEU A 4 4.12 -14.38 12.18
N GLU A 5 3.31 -15.35 11.76
CA GLU A 5 2.08 -15.11 11.00
C GLU A 5 0.87 -15.70 11.74
N LYS A 6 -0.16 -14.88 11.93
CA LYS A 6 -1.38 -15.32 12.65
C LYS A 6 -2.23 -16.34 11.88
N ASN A 7 -2.13 -16.35 10.55
CA ASN A 7 -2.90 -17.24 9.69
C ASN A 7 -2.12 -18.51 9.36
N ILE A 8 -2.82 -19.56 8.94
CA ILE A 8 -2.21 -20.81 8.46
C ILE A 8 -1.60 -20.61 7.07
N SER A 9 -2.29 -19.87 6.22
CA SER A 9 -1.87 -19.53 4.86
C SER A 9 -2.08 -18.05 4.61
N SER A 10 -1.41 -17.50 3.62
CA SER A 10 -1.70 -16.13 3.19
C SER A 10 -3.14 -16.07 2.68
N PRO A 11 -4.04 -15.31 3.32
CA PRO A 11 -5.41 -15.19 2.85
C PRO A 11 -5.41 -14.50 1.48
N GLU A 12 -6.40 -14.83 0.65
CA GLU A 12 -6.66 -14.06 -0.55
C GLU A 12 -6.93 -12.60 -0.13
N ARG A 13 -6.09 -11.69 -0.59
CA ARG A 13 -6.20 -10.26 -0.29
C ARG A 13 -6.52 -9.51 -1.56
N ILE A 14 -7.76 -9.11 -1.72
CA ILE A 14 -8.15 -8.26 -2.84
C ILE A 14 -7.65 -6.84 -2.58
N CYS A 15 -6.93 -6.28 -3.52
CA CYS A 15 -6.50 -4.87 -3.52
C CYS A 15 -6.30 -4.41 -4.97
N GLY A 16 -6.06 -3.12 -5.20
CA GLY A 16 -5.73 -2.61 -6.53
C GLY A 16 -4.53 -3.31 -7.16
N GLY A 17 -3.52 -3.64 -6.34
CA GLY A 17 -2.32 -4.36 -6.79
C GLY A 17 -1.38 -3.52 -7.64
N GLY A 18 -1.63 -2.21 -7.77
CA GLY A 18 -0.79 -1.31 -8.54
C GLY A 18 0.50 -0.95 -7.79
N MET A 19 1.64 -1.02 -8.47
CA MET A 19 2.93 -0.58 -7.93
C MET A 19 3.91 -0.21 -9.04
N SER A 20 4.84 0.71 -8.75
CA SER A 20 5.93 1.04 -9.65
C SER A 20 6.90 -0.13 -9.83
N ALA A 21 7.38 -0.36 -11.05
CA ALA A 21 8.44 -1.31 -11.33
C ALA A 21 9.78 -0.95 -10.65
N ALA A 22 9.97 0.30 -10.23
CA ALA A 22 11.15 0.74 -9.48
C ALA A 22 11.37 -0.05 -8.17
N VAL A 23 10.34 -0.70 -7.63
CA VAL A 23 10.47 -1.61 -6.47
C VAL A 23 11.44 -2.76 -6.73
N GLN A 24 11.66 -3.13 -7.99
CA GLN A 24 12.64 -4.15 -8.39
C GLN A 24 14.05 -3.86 -7.85
N ASN A 25 14.42 -2.60 -7.71
CA ASN A 25 15.76 -2.19 -7.25
C ASN A 25 16.05 -2.56 -5.78
N TRP A 26 15.03 -2.92 -5.00
CA TRP A 26 15.22 -3.33 -3.60
C TRP A 26 15.44 -4.82 -3.41
N PHE A 27 15.27 -5.61 -4.48
CA PHE A 27 15.35 -7.06 -4.40
C PHE A 27 16.50 -7.62 -5.25
N PRO A 28 17.25 -8.60 -4.73
CA PRO A 28 18.33 -9.27 -5.47
C PRO A 28 17.80 -10.28 -6.50
N PHE A 29 16.49 -10.57 -6.46
CA PHE A 29 15.78 -11.48 -7.38
C PHE A 29 14.78 -10.71 -8.23
N LYS A 30 14.39 -11.30 -9.36
CA LYS A 30 13.45 -10.67 -10.30
C LYS A 30 12.00 -10.83 -9.82
N LEU A 31 11.24 -9.74 -9.83
CA LEU A 31 9.80 -9.72 -9.53
C LEU A 31 8.92 -9.99 -10.76
N GLN A 32 9.51 -10.08 -11.97
CA GLN A 32 8.75 -10.34 -13.21
C GLN A 32 7.77 -11.52 -13.10
N PRO A 33 8.08 -12.65 -12.44
CA PRO A 33 7.16 -13.79 -12.34
C PRO A 33 5.82 -13.47 -11.67
N ILE A 34 5.75 -12.42 -10.83
CA ILE A 34 4.51 -12.05 -10.11
C ILE A 34 3.75 -10.92 -10.79
N VAL A 35 4.29 -10.32 -11.85
CA VAL A 35 3.62 -9.26 -12.61
C VAL A 35 2.50 -9.88 -13.43
N ASP A 36 1.27 -9.46 -13.16
CA ASP A 36 0.11 -9.93 -13.90
C ASP A 36 -0.10 -9.11 -15.16
N GLU A 37 0.00 -7.78 -15.07
CA GLU A 37 -0.13 -6.87 -16.21
C GLU A 37 0.88 -5.71 -16.11
N VAL A 38 1.34 -5.23 -17.25
CA VAL A 38 2.21 -4.06 -17.39
C VAL A 38 1.39 -2.93 -17.99
N ILE A 39 1.26 -1.82 -17.26
CA ILE A 39 0.46 -0.69 -17.66
C ILE A 39 1.30 0.29 -18.46
N THR A 40 0.84 0.63 -19.63
CA THR A 40 1.44 1.62 -20.54
C THR A 40 0.71 2.96 -20.53
N ASN A 41 -0.58 2.94 -20.14
CA ASN A 41 -1.42 4.13 -20.11
C ASN A 41 -2.17 4.27 -18.80
N VAL A 42 -2.41 5.51 -18.40
CA VAL A 42 -3.31 5.84 -17.29
C VAL A 42 -4.40 6.76 -17.79
N GLU A 43 -5.64 6.35 -17.60
CA GLU A 43 -6.82 7.16 -17.89
C GLU A 43 -7.35 7.77 -16.59
N PHE A 44 -7.58 9.07 -16.61
CA PHE A 44 -8.28 9.80 -15.58
C PHE A 44 -9.62 10.27 -16.14
N SER A 45 -10.70 10.15 -15.36
CA SER A 45 -12.02 10.62 -15.75
C SER A 45 -12.70 11.39 -14.63
N TRP A 46 -13.70 12.18 -14.99
CA TRP A 46 -14.58 12.90 -14.07
C TRP A 46 -16.02 12.52 -14.34
N CYS A 47 -16.68 11.82 -13.38
CA CYS A 47 -18.06 11.33 -13.50
C CYS A 47 -18.26 10.54 -14.81
N ASN A 48 -17.37 9.57 -15.11
CA ASN A 48 -17.32 8.74 -16.32
C ASN A 48 -17.18 9.52 -17.64
N THR A 49 -16.96 10.83 -17.55
CA THR A 49 -16.79 11.71 -18.71
C THR A 49 -15.45 12.44 -18.61
N ASP A 50 -15.22 13.43 -19.47
CA ASP A 50 -14.06 14.33 -19.40
C ASP A 50 -12.71 13.59 -19.22
N LYS A 51 -12.46 12.61 -20.09
CA LYS A 51 -11.34 11.68 -20.01
C LYS A 51 -10.03 12.35 -20.42
N VAL A 52 -8.94 12.03 -19.69
CA VAL A 52 -7.57 12.41 -19.99
C VAL A 52 -6.70 11.18 -19.91
N VAL A 53 -5.94 10.89 -20.97
CA VAL A 53 -5.02 9.75 -21.00
C VAL A 53 -3.59 10.26 -20.90
N ALA A 54 -2.81 9.62 -20.03
CA ALA A 54 -1.37 9.83 -19.92
C ALA A 54 -0.64 8.54 -20.31
N GLU A 55 0.30 8.65 -21.22
CA GLU A 55 1.22 7.57 -21.54
C GLU A 55 2.31 7.49 -20.46
N LEU A 56 2.58 6.31 -19.95
CA LEU A 56 3.66 6.04 -19.01
C LEU A 56 4.96 5.85 -19.80
N SER A 57 5.56 6.96 -20.20
CA SER A 57 6.86 7.01 -20.91
C SER A 57 7.98 7.12 -19.88
N GLY A 58 8.35 6.04 -19.25
CA GLY A 58 9.43 6.04 -18.26
C GLY A 58 10.27 4.77 -18.31
N SER A 59 11.41 4.78 -17.62
CA SER A 59 12.26 3.60 -17.44
C SER A 59 11.63 2.54 -16.52
N SER A 60 10.63 2.94 -15.74
CA SER A 60 9.96 2.08 -14.76
C SER A 60 8.45 2.05 -15.01
N PRO A 61 7.93 1.03 -15.70
CA PRO A 61 6.50 0.89 -15.93
C PRO A 61 5.72 0.70 -14.61
N PHE A 62 4.40 0.90 -14.68
CA PHE A 62 3.50 0.60 -13.59
C PHE A 62 3.00 -0.84 -13.73
N TRP A 63 3.17 -1.64 -12.69
CA TRP A 63 2.79 -3.04 -12.66
C TRP A 63 1.50 -3.26 -11.90
N ILE A 64 0.68 -4.18 -12.37
CA ILE A 64 -0.43 -4.73 -11.60
C ILE A 64 -0.08 -6.16 -11.20
N VAL A 65 -0.24 -6.45 -9.91
CA VAL A 65 0.04 -7.76 -9.32
C VAL A 65 -1.18 -8.27 -8.54
N LYS A 66 -1.31 -9.58 -8.49
CA LYS A 66 -2.22 -10.24 -7.55
C LYS A 66 -1.52 -10.37 -6.21
N ARG A 67 -2.12 -9.87 -5.12
CA ARG A 67 -1.52 -9.88 -3.78
C ARG A 67 -1.18 -11.28 -3.31
N GLU A 68 -2.04 -12.24 -3.58
CA GLU A 68 -1.80 -13.65 -3.26
C GLU A 68 -0.51 -14.17 -3.89
N LYS A 69 -0.22 -13.79 -5.14
CA LYS A 69 1.03 -14.16 -5.84
C LYS A 69 2.23 -13.41 -5.29
N LEU A 70 2.10 -12.10 -5.05
CA LEU A 70 3.18 -11.29 -4.50
C LEU A 70 3.55 -11.78 -3.10
N ASP A 71 2.56 -11.93 -2.22
CA ASP A 71 2.79 -12.27 -0.82
C ASP A 71 3.41 -13.68 -0.69
N SER A 72 2.91 -14.69 -1.46
CA SER A 72 3.49 -16.03 -1.46
C SER A 72 4.91 -16.05 -2.04
N PHE A 73 5.13 -15.37 -3.16
CA PHE A 73 6.45 -15.30 -3.79
C PHE A 73 7.50 -14.69 -2.84
N LEU A 74 7.19 -13.58 -2.18
CA LEU A 74 8.12 -12.94 -1.23
C LEU A 74 8.37 -13.83 -0.01
N LEU A 75 7.34 -14.53 0.47
CA LEU A 75 7.50 -15.50 1.54
C LEU A 75 8.43 -16.65 1.14
N ASP A 76 8.25 -17.21 -0.06
CA ASP A 76 9.10 -18.28 -0.58
C ASP A 76 10.57 -17.82 -0.70
N GLN A 77 10.79 -16.58 -1.17
CA GLN A 77 12.14 -16.02 -1.20
C GLN A 77 12.76 -15.90 0.20
N ALA A 78 11.96 -15.50 1.19
CA ALA A 78 12.43 -15.41 2.58
C ALA A 78 12.76 -16.79 3.17
N LEU A 79 11.92 -17.80 2.92
CA LEU A 79 12.16 -19.18 3.36
C LEU A 79 13.39 -19.78 2.69
N ASN A 80 13.56 -19.56 1.39
CA ASN A 80 14.75 -20.00 0.63
C ASN A 80 16.04 -19.33 1.14
N ALA A 81 15.92 -18.10 1.68
CA ALA A 81 17.03 -17.40 2.34
C ALA A 81 17.27 -17.84 3.79
N GLY A 82 16.58 -18.89 4.27
CA GLY A 82 16.77 -19.48 5.60
C GLY A 82 15.95 -18.84 6.74
N CYS A 83 14.89 -18.08 6.42
CA CYS A 83 13.98 -17.61 7.44
C CYS A 83 13.10 -18.76 7.98
N ASN A 84 12.82 -18.74 9.28
CA ASN A 84 11.84 -19.61 9.88
C ASN A 84 10.44 -18.97 9.82
N LEU A 85 9.40 -19.76 9.59
CA LEU A 85 8.00 -19.33 9.63
C LEU A 85 7.26 -20.06 10.72
N LEU A 86 6.61 -19.30 11.61
CA LEU A 86 5.67 -19.83 12.60
C LEU A 86 4.27 -19.31 12.23
N THR A 87 3.43 -20.20 11.73
CA THR A 87 2.02 -19.93 11.42
C THR A 87 1.12 -20.10 12.65
N THR A 88 -0.11 -19.61 12.57
CA THR A 88 -1.05 -19.57 13.70
C THR A 88 -0.47 -18.92 14.95
N PHE A 89 0.50 -18.03 14.77
CA PHE A 89 1.17 -17.32 15.85
C PHE A 89 0.53 -15.93 16.04
N ASN A 90 -0.64 -15.90 16.67
CA ASN A 90 -1.36 -14.66 16.94
C ASN A 90 -0.73 -13.94 18.14
N VAL A 91 0.11 -12.94 17.87
CA VAL A 91 0.84 -12.19 18.89
C VAL A 91 -0.11 -11.37 19.77
N VAL A 92 -0.08 -11.61 21.07
CA VAL A 92 -0.89 -10.87 22.07
C VAL A 92 -0.05 -10.05 23.04
N ASN A 93 1.25 -10.32 23.15
CA ASN A 93 2.14 -9.56 24.01
C ASN A 93 3.54 -9.48 23.42
N ILE A 94 4.16 -8.31 23.56
CA ILE A 94 5.56 -8.06 23.21
C ILE A 94 6.14 -7.25 24.37
N LYS A 95 7.09 -7.81 25.08
CA LYS A 95 7.76 -7.14 26.23
C LYS A 95 9.26 -7.32 26.18
N LYS A 96 10.00 -6.37 26.68
CA LYS A 96 11.44 -6.46 26.84
C LYS A 96 11.77 -7.14 28.18
N ILE A 97 12.60 -8.17 28.15
CA ILE A 97 13.12 -8.86 29.31
C ILE A 97 14.64 -8.82 29.21
N SER A 98 15.29 -8.10 30.13
CA SER A 98 16.73 -7.84 30.04
C SER A 98 17.10 -7.22 28.68
N ASN A 99 17.87 -7.90 27.85
CA ASN A 99 18.35 -7.40 26.55
C ASN A 99 17.64 -8.05 25.33
N VAL A 100 16.56 -8.79 25.57
CA VAL A 100 15.79 -9.46 24.49
C VAL A 100 14.32 -9.09 24.55
N TRP A 101 13.66 -9.14 23.41
CA TRP A 101 12.25 -9.02 23.29
C TRP A 101 11.61 -10.41 23.36
N GLN A 102 10.67 -10.60 24.27
CA GLN A 102 9.84 -11.78 24.35
C GLN A 102 8.50 -11.49 23.71
N ILE A 103 8.18 -12.30 22.71
CA ILE A 103 6.94 -12.24 21.92
C ILE A 103 6.09 -13.44 22.28
N THR A 104 4.87 -13.19 22.77
CA THR A 104 3.95 -14.25 23.23
C THR A 104 2.75 -14.33 22.33
N ALA A 105 2.42 -15.52 21.86
CA ALA A 105 1.21 -15.84 21.12
C ALA A 105 0.01 -16.11 22.04
N LEU A 106 -1.20 -16.03 21.49
CA LEU A 106 -2.45 -16.31 22.19
C LEU A 106 -2.52 -17.73 22.78
N ASP A 107 -1.90 -18.70 22.12
CA ASP A 107 -1.80 -20.09 22.55
C ASP A 107 -0.69 -20.37 23.57
N GLY A 108 0.01 -19.33 24.01
CA GLY A 108 1.08 -19.40 25.01
C GLY A 108 2.47 -19.68 24.45
N ARG A 109 2.64 -19.96 23.15
CA ARG A 109 3.97 -20.06 22.53
C ARG A 109 4.74 -18.75 22.69
N GLN A 110 6.04 -18.86 22.84
CA GLN A 110 6.92 -17.72 23.02
C GLN A 110 8.13 -17.79 22.08
N VAL A 111 8.58 -16.61 21.65
CA VAL A 111 9.80 -16.43 20.87
C VAL A 111 10.58 -15.29 21.49
N GLU A 112 11.90 -15.42 21.53
CA GLU A 112 12.80 -14.34 21.96
C GLU A 112 13.63 -13.83 20.78
N ALA A 113 13.83 -12.52 20.73
CA ALA A 113 14.56 -11.86 19.66
C ALA A 113 15.33 -10.64 20.19
N LYS A 114 16.47 -10.32 19.58
CA LYS A 114 17.21 -9.06 19.83
C LYS A 114 16.45 -7.85 19.30
N ALA A 115 15.74 -8.01 18.19
CA ALA A 115 14.95 -6.97 17.53
C ALA A 115 13.61 -7.50 17.04
N VAL A 116 12.63 -6.60 16.94
CA VAL A 116 11.27 -6.88 16.44
C VAL A 116 10.91 -5.88 15.35
N VAL A 117 10.52 -6.39 14.18
CA VAL A 117 9.93 -5.59 13.11
C VAL A 117 8.42 -5.78 13.12
N ILE A 118 7.68 -4.71 13.40
CA ILE A 118 6.21 -4.68 13.42
C ILE A 118 5.71 -4.44 12.00
N ALA A 119 5.15 -5.48 11.37
CA ALA A 119 4.68 -5.48 9.99
C ALA A 119 3.24 -6.01 9.86
N ASP A 120 2.45 -5.94 10.93
CA ASP A 120 1.12 -6.55 11.07
C ASP A 120 -0.02 -5.70 10.50
N GLY A 121 0.31 -4.62 9.77
CA GLY A 121 -0.61 -3.87 8.93
C GLY A 121 -1.40 -2.77 9.66
N SER A 122 -2.46 -2.31 9.00
CA SER A 122 -3.20 -1.09 9.41
C SER A 122 -3.94 -1.21 10.75
N GLN A 123 -4.19 -2.43 11.23
CA GLN A 123 -4.86 -2.66 12.51
C GLN A 123 -3.89 -2.96 13.66
N SER A 124 -2.59 -2.76 13.45
CA SER A 124 -1.56 -2.97 14.47
C SER A 124 -1.87 -2.22 15.77
N PRO A 125 -1.89 -2.88 16.94
CA PRO A 125 -2.01 -2.20 18.24
C PRO A 125 -0.67 -1.64 18.73
N TRP A 126 0.44 -2.16 18.21
CA TRP A 126 1.79 -1.98 18.74
C TRP A 126 2.34 -0.55 18.64
N PRO A 127 2.02 0.25 17.60
CA PRO A 127 2.47 1.64 17.56
C PRO A 127 2.08 2.42 18.81
N LYS A 128 0.84 2.25 19.27
CA LYS A 128 0.35 2.88 20.50
C LYS A 128 1.04 2.30 21.74
N THR A 129 1.22 0.99 21.82
CA THR A 129 1.85 0.28 22.93
C THR A 129 3.29 0.77 23.16
N PHE A 130 4.04 1.01 22.09
CA PHE A 130 5.44 1.44 22.17
C PHE A 130 5.63 2.96 22.03
N ASN A 131 4.55 3.73 21.99
CA ASN A 131 4.59 5.18 21.78
C ASN A 131 5.39 5.55 20.51
N LEU A 132 5.15 4.80 19.43
CA LEU A 132 5.74 4.97 18.09
C LEU A 132 4.66 5.29 17.07
N GLY A 133 5.08 5.82 15.91
CA GLY A 133 4.14 6.26 14.89
C GLY A 133 3.48 7.60 15.20
N PRO A 134 2.51 8.04 14.38
CA PRO A 134 1.84 9.33 14.57
C PRO A 134 0.94 9.31 15.81
N ASN A 135 0.95 10.40 16.58
CA ASN A 135 0.08 10.57 17.77
C ASN A 135 -1.40 10.46 17.41
N GLN A 136 -1.77 10.92 16.23
CA GLN A 136 -3.13 10.86 15.71
C GLN A 136 -3.13 10.03 14.43
N GLN A 137 -3.68 8.83 14.51
CA GLN A 137 -3.83 7.96 13.35
C GLN A 137 -4.95 8.45 12.44
N LYS A 138 -4.72 8.41 11.13
CA LYS A 138 -5.74 8.66 10.12
C LYS A 138 -5.95 7.41 9.29
N PHE A 139 -7.21 7.21 8.89
CA PHE A 139 -7.61 6.07 8.08
C PHE A 139 -8.29 6.54 6.81
N ALA A 140 -7.98 5.87 5.70
CA ALA A 140 -8.83 5.85 4.53
C ALA A 140 -9.73 4.60 4.61
N SER A 141 -10.98 4.75 4.23
CA SER A 141 -11.89 3.61 4.03
C SER A 141 -11.86 3.24 2.56
N THR A 142 -11.58 1.96 2.27
CA THR A 142 -11.51 1.45 0.90
C THR A 142 -12.41 0.23 0.73
N TYR A 143 -12.98 0.11 -0.45
CA TYR A 143 -13.53 -1.14 -0.95
C TYR A 143 -12.65 -1.60 -2.10
N SER A 144 -12.30 -2.87 -2.13
CA SER A 144 -11.57 -3.50 -3.25
C SER A 144 -12.28 -4.76 -3.68
N GLY A 145 -12.50 -4.90 -4.97
CA GLY A 145 -13.17 -6.05 -5.56
C GLY A 145 -12.45 -6.55 -6.80
N ARG A 146 -12.83 -7.74 -7.22
CA ARG A 146 -12.36 -8.37 -8.47
C ARG A 146 -13.58 -8.81 -9.27
N VAL A 147 -13.53 -8.54 -10.58
CA VAL A 147 -14.57 -8.91 -11.54
C VAL A 147 -13.90 -9.65 -12.70
N LYS A 148 -14.51 -10.72 -13.19
CA LYS A 148 -14.01 -11.43 -14.37
C LYS A 148 -14.04 -10.52 -15.59
N ARG A 149 -13.00 -10.57 -16.40
CA ARG A 149 -12.90 -9.85 -17.66
C ARG A 149 -13.76 -10.57 -18.71
N LYS A 150 -14.66 -9.84 -19.38
CA LYS A 150 -15.45 -10.34 -20.51
C LYS A 150 -14.81 -9.84 -21.81
N GLY A 151 -14.48 -10.76 -22.72
CA GLY A 151 -13.93 -10.45 -24.06
C GLY A 151 -12.42 -10.26 -24.11
N ASN A 152 -11.91 -9.93 -25.33
CA ASN A 152 -10.48 -9.73 -25.62
C ASN A 152 -9.98 -8.30 -25.30
N LEU A 153 -10.49 -7.68 -24.28
CA LEU A 153 -10.01 -6.36 -23.82
C LEU A 153 -8.57 -6.50 -23.32
N ARG A 154 -7.62 -6.42 -24.23
CA ARG A 154 -6.23 -6.10 -23.90
C ARG A 154 -6.19 -4.62 -23.60
N ASP A 155 -6.33 -4.30 -22.34
CA ASP A 155 -6.35 -2.92 -21.91
C ASP A 155 -5.23 -2.70 -20.92
N GLU A 156 -4.07 -2.31 -21.44
CA GLU A 156 -2.90 -1.93 -20.67
C GLU A 156 -3.09 -0.55 -20.01
N THR A 157 -4.35 -0.19 -19.72
CA THR A 157 -4.73 1.11 -19.18
C THR A 157 -5.25 0.98 -17.75
N ALA A 158 -4.56 1.57 -16.79
CA ALA A 158 -5.08 1.76 -15.45
C ALA A 158 -6.02 2.97 -15.42
N ARG A 159 -7.21 2.82 -14.82
CA ARG A 159 -8.21 3.89 -14.76
C ARG A 159 -8.40 4.40 -13.37
N PHE A 160 -8.49 5.74 -13.26
CA PHE A 160 -8.82 6.48 -12.05
C PHE A 160 -10.01 7.38 -12.32
N GLU A 161 -11.10 7.15 -11.60
CA GLU A 161 -12.34 7.88 -11.73
C GLU A 161 -12.55 8.82 -10.54
N PHE A 162 -12.71 10.10 -10.83
CA PHE A 162 -12.99 11.15 -9.85
C PHE A 162 -14.43 11.66 -10.00
N GLY A 163 -15.00 12.11 -8.89
CA GLY A 163 -16.34 12.72 -8.87
C GLY A 163 -17.48 11.77 -8.48
N LEU A 164 -17.34 10.47 -8.68
CA LEU A 164 -18.30 9.47 -8.19
C LEU A 164 -18.15 9.22 -6.70
N VAL A 165 -16.91 9.20 -6.21
CA VAL A 165 -16.60 8.96 -4.79
C VAL A 165 -16.39 10.29 -4.09
N LYS A 166 -17.21 10.57 -3.09
CA LYS A 166 -17.05 11.79 -2.28
C LYS A 166 -15.77 11.72 -1.46
N ASN A 167 -14.93 12.76 -1.55
CA ASN A 167 -13.64 12.87 -0.88
C ASN A 167 -12.67 11.72 -1.21
N GLY A 168 -12.73 11.22 -2.45
CA GLY A 168 -11.93 10.11 -2.88
C GLY A 168 -12.00 9.86 -4.38
N PHE A 169 -11.73 8.63 -4.79
CA PHE A 169 -11.79 8.18 -6.17
C PHE A 169 -12.10 6.70 -6.27
N ALA A 170 -12.53 6.25 -7.46
CA ALA A 170 -12.60 4.85 -7.83
C ALA A 170 -11.46 4.50 -8.80
N TRP A 171 -11.13 3.22 -8.89
CA TRP A 171 -10.11 2.71 -9.82
C TRP A 171 -10.55 1.41 -10.47
N ALA A 172 -10.00 1.16 -11.67
CA ALA A 172 -10.07 -0.12 -12.35
C ALA A 172 -8.70 -0.44 -12.95
N PHE A 173 -8.10 -1.53 -12.49
CA PHE A 173 -6.78 -1.97 -12.91
C PHE A 173 -6.88 -3.34 -13.57
N PRO A 174 -6.47 -3.46 -14.84
CA PRO A 174 -6.60 -4.71 -15.59
C PRO A 174 -5.67 -5.79 -15.02
N LEU A 175 -6.14 -7.01 -15.05
CA LEU A 175 -5.41 -8.25 -14.88
C LEU A 175 -5.58 -9.08 -16.15
N LYS A 176 -4.80 -10.14 -16.33
CA LYS A 176 -4.91 -11.05 -17.50
C LYS A 176 -6.31 -11.63 -17.66
N ASP A 177 -6.94 -12.03 -16.56
CA ASP A 177 -8.21 -12.75 -16.50
C ASP A 177 -9.35 -12.00 -15.80
N ALA A 178 -9.04 -10.83 -15.23
CA ALA A 178 -9.97 -10.07 -14.40
C ALA A 178 -9.67 -8.57 -14.47
N VAL A 179 -10.45 -7.79 -13.71
CA VAL A 179 -10.17 -6.40 -13.40
C VAL A 179 -10.25 -6.24 -11.89
N ASN A 180 -9.19 -5.71 -11.29
CA ASN A 180 -9.24 -5.23 -9.92
C ASN A 180 -9.92 -3.86 -9.92
N ILE A 181 -11.04 -3.78 -9.24
CA ILE A 181 -11.80 -2.53 -9.07
C ILE A 181 -11.78 -2.11 -7.62
N GLY A 182 -12.01 -0.85 -7.38
CA GLY A 182 -12.18 -0.38 -6.01
C GLY A 182 -12.47 1.10 -5.92
N MET A 183 -12.64 1.53 -4.70
CA MET A 183 -12.82 2.94 -4.34
C MET A 183 -12.24 3.21 -2.98
N GLY A 184 -11.86 4.48 -2.74
CA GLY A 184 -11.34 4.90 -1.46
C GLY A 184 -11.81 6.30 -1.09
N THR A 185 -12.11 6.52 0.20
CA THR A 185 -12.40 7.83 0.79
C THR A 185 -11.34 8.19 1.82
N PHE A 186 -10.84 9.43 1.77
CA PHE A 186 -9.69 9.88 2.55
C PHE A 186 -10.02 10.92 3.61
N LEU A 187 -11.22 11.48 3.58
CA LEU A 187 -11.72 12.38 4.59
C LEU A 187 -12.98 11.75 5.21
N ASP A 188 -13.06 11.81 6.55
CA ASP A 188 -14.25 11.32 7.28
C ASP A 188 -15.53 11.87 6.67
N ASN A 189 -16.42 10.99 6.28
CA ASN A 189 -17.68 11.34 5.65
C ASN A 189 -18.82 10.56 6.27
N LYS A 190 -19.68 11.26 7.00
CA LYS A 190 -20.90 10.68 7.60
C LYS A 190 -21.99 10.35 6.57
N ASN A 191 -21.89 10.89 5.35
CA ASN A 191 -22.85 10.71 4.25
C ASN A 191 -22.12 10.15 3.03
N SER A 192 -21.62 8.94 3.09
CA SER A 192 -21.04 8.25 1.92
C SER A 192 -22.15 7.67 1.05
N ILE A 193 -22.03 7.85 -0.26
CA ILE A 193 -22.78 7.07 -1.25
C ILE A 193 -22.44 5.60 -1.03
N SER A 194 -23.40 4.69 -1.19
CA SER A 194 -23.16 3.27 -0.99
C SER A 194 -22.14 2.74 -2.02
N VAL A 195 -21.33 1.75 -1.61
CA VAL A 195 -20.42 1.05 -2.51
C VAL A 195 -21.14 0.54 -3.74
N GLU A 196 -22.35 -0.01 -3.55
CA GLU A 196 -23.19 -0.56 -4.62
C GLU A 196 -23.61 0.50 -5.64
N GLU A 197 -23.99 1.70 -5.21
CA GLU A 197 -24.37 2.81 -6.10
C GLU A 197 -23.18 3.28 -6.94
N ILE A 198 -21.99 3.36 -6.34
CA ILE A 198 -20.77 3.74 -7.07
C ILE A 198 -20.42 2.66 -8.11
N LEU A 199 -20.47 1.37 -7.74
CA LEU A 199 -20.21 0.28 -8.66
C LEU A 199 -21.22 0.25 -9.82
N LYS A 200 -22.52 0.45 -9.55
CA LYS A 200 -23.57 0.56 -10.59
C LYS A 200 -23.32 1.70 -11.56
N SER A 201 -22.68 2.79 -11.13
CA SER A 201 -22.34 3.90 -12.00
C SER A 201 -21.02 3.68 -12.77
N PHE A 202 -20.02 3.07 -12.14
CA PHE A 202 -18.67 2.96 -12.68
C PHE A 202 -18.46 1.75 -13.60
N LEU A 203 -18.97 0.57 -13.22
CA LEU A 203 -18.68 -0.65 -13.95
C LEU A 203 -19.31 -0.75 -15.36
N PRO A 204 -20.54 -0.25 -15.60
CA PRO A 204 -21.10 -0.26 -16.96
C PRO A 204 -20.26 0.54 -17.97
N ASP A 205 -19.65 1.66 -17.57
CA ASP A 205 -18.71 2.43 -18.43
C ASP A 205 -17.47 1.61 -18.84
N LEU A 206 -17.15 0.58 -18.09
CA LEU A 206 -16.07 -0.36 -18.35
C LEU A 206 -16.53 -1.66 -19.05
N GLY A 207 -17.82 -1.79 -19.33
CA GLY A 207 -18.41 -3.03 -19.88
C GLY A 207 -18.41 -4.22 -18.90
N LEU A 208 -18.36 -3.94 -17.58
CA LEU A 208 -18.31 -4.95 -16.53
C LEU A 208 -19.66 -5.07 -15.81
N ASP A 209 -19.93 -6.27 -15.27
CA ASP A 209 -21.17 -6.57 -14.57
C ASP A 209 -21.00 -6.44 -13.06
N THR A 210 -21.88 -5.68 -12.41
CA THR A 210 -21.86 -5.46 -10.97
C THR A 210 -22.20 -6.71 -10.16
N SER A 211 -23.01 -7.62 -10.72
CA SER A 211 -23.44 -8.85 -10.03
C SER A 211 -22.30 -9.88 -9.82
N GLU A 212 -21.19 -9.73 -10.54
CA GLU A 212 -20.05 -10.65 -10.49
C GLU A 212 -18.92 -10.14 -9.56
N VAL A 213 -19.11 -9.03 -8.88
CA VAL A 213 -18.08 -8.44 -8.02
C VAL A 213 -17.93 -9.21 -6.72
N ILE A 214 -16.73 -9.74 -6.49
CA ILE A 214 -16.32 -10.28 -5.19
C ILE A 214 -15.37 -9.27 -4.57
N GLY A 215 -15.70 -8.73 -3.40
CA GLY A 215 -14.88 -7.68 -2.81
C GLY A 215 -15.04 -7.56 -1.29
N GLU A 216 -14.18 -6.74 -0.70
CA GLU A 216 -14.13 -6.50 0.74
C GLU A 216 -13.83 -5.04 1.07
N GLU A 217 -14.32 -4.60 2.21
CA GLU A 217 -14.00 -3.30 2.79
C GLU A 217 -12.76 -3.39 3.68
N LYS A 218 -11.89 -2.39 3.60
CA LYS A 218 -10.69 -2.28 4.43
C LYS A 218 -10.47 -0.84 4.88
N LYS A 219 -9.82 -0.71 6.04
CA LYS A 219 -9.26 0.55 6.50
C LYS A 219 -7.75 0.53 6.32
N LEU A 220 -7.23 1.52 5.61
CA LEU A 220 -5.80 1.74 5.41
C LEU A 220 -5.33 2.85 6.36
N ARG A 221 -4.22 2.63 7.02
CA ARG A 221 -3.63 3.63 7.91
C ARG A 221 -2.72 4.54 7.09
N VAL A 222 -3.25 5.72 6.74
CA VAL A 222 -2.56 6.67 5.86
C VAL A 222 -1.61 7.58 6.63
N TRP A 223 -0.59 8.05 5.93
CA TRP A 223 0.40 8.96 6.48
C TRP A 223 -0.24 10.27 6.97
N ASN A 224 0.10 10.68 8.19
CA ASN A 224 -0.46 11.88 8.83
C ASN A 224 0.58 12.87 9.37
N GLY A 225 1.83 12.64 9.12
CA GLY A 225 2.94 13.50 9.56
C GLY A 225 4.17 12.69 9.93
N HIS A 226 5.28 13.41 10.09
CA HIS A 226 6.51 12.80 10.57
C HIS A 226 6.32 12.28 11.99
N SER A 227 6.84 11.09 12.26
CA SER A 227 6.76 10.44 13.57
C SER A 227 7.97 9.53 13.76
N LYS A 228 8.26 9.19 15.01
CA LYS A 228 9.30 8.23 15.34
C LYS A 228 8.82 6.82 15.01
N LEU A 229 9.58 6.08 14.21
CA LEU A 229 9.23 4.74 13.72
C LEU A 229 10.09 3.63 14.31
N ASN A 230 11.04 3.99 15.17
CA ASN A 230 11.93 3.06 15.85
C ASN A 230 11.94 3.27 17.34
N GLY A 231 12.13 2.20 18.08
CA GLY A 231 12.43 2.17 19.50
C GLY A 231 13.72 1.39 19.73
N GLU A 232 13.99 1.06 20.96
CA GLU A 232 15.13 0.21 21.33
C GLU A 232 14.90 -1.22 20.84
N GLY A 233 15.48 -1.59 19.69
CA GLY A 233 15.30 -2.89 19.05
C GLY A 233 13.90 -3.12 18.42
N ILE A 234 13.07 -2.08 18.26
CA ILE A 234 11.77 -2.17 17.57
C ILE A 234 11.75 -1.23 16.37
N LEU A 235 11.20 -1.72 15.26
CA LEU A 235 10.92 -0.94 14.06
C LEU A 235 9.47 -1.13 13.61
N LEU A 236 8.82 -0.06 13.19
CA LEU A 236 7.52 -0.11 12.50
C LEU A 236 7.73 -0.01 11.00
N VAL A 237 7.01 -0.82 10.20
CA VAL A 237 7.08 -0.79 8.73
C VAL A 237 5.68 -0.78 8.10
N GLY A 238 5.58 -0.32 6.87
CA GLY A 238 4.33 -0.33 6.09
C GLY A 238 3.17 0.38 6.78
N ASP A 239 1.99 -0.21 6.71
CA ASP A 239 0.77 0.35 7.31
C ASP A 239 0.83 0.40 8.85
N ALA A 240 1.58 -0.49 9.51
CA ALA A 240 1.80 -0.39 10.95
C ALA A 240 2.55 0.90 11.31
N ALA A 241 3.42 1.39 10.42
CA ALA A 241 4.11 2.67 10.53
C ALA A 241 3.30 3.87 10.00
N SER A 242 2.06 3.66 9.51
CA SER A 242 1.23 4.69 8.86
C SER A 242 1.91 5.31 7.62
N LEU A 243 2.47 4.47 6.74
CA LEU A 243 3.21 4.91 5.56
C LEU A 243 2.39 4.86 4.25
N CYS A 244 1.12 4.45 4.28
CA CYS A 244 0.27 4.48 3.10
C CYS A 244 0.07 5.92 2.59
N ASP A 245 0.14 6.10 1.27
CA ASP A 245 -0.01 7.41 0.63
C ASP A 245 -1.37 8.04 0.94
N PRO A 246 -1.41 9.31 1.39
CA PRO A 246 -2.65 9.98 1.79
C PRO A 246 -3.46 10.54 0.60
N PHE A 247 -2.98 10.42 -0.64
CA PHE A 247 -3.66 10.90 -1.84
C PHE A 247 -4.14 9.75 -2.73
N LEU A 248 -3.27 8.78 -3.03
CA LEU A 248 -3.58 7.66 -3.93
C LEU A 248 -3.84 6.33 -3.20
N ALA A 249 -3.72 6.28 -1.88
CA ALA A 249 -3.80 5.06 -1.07
C ALA A 249 -2.78 3.97 -1.50
N GLU A 250 -1.65 4.37 -2.08
CA GLU A 250 -0.59 3.43 -2.39
C GLU A 250 0.07 2.97 -1.10
N GLY A 251 -0.02 1.68 -0.81
CA GLY A 251 0.57 1.07 0.39
C GLY A 251 1.66 0.04 0.10
N LEU A 252 1.69 -0.54 -1.11
CA LEU A 252 2.64 -1.60 -1.46
C LEU A 252 4.09 -1.10 -1.50
N ARG A 253 4.35 -0.06 -2.29
CA ARG A 253 5.70 0.51 -2.41
C ARG A 253 6.26 0.98 -1.07
N PRO A 254 5.54 1.78 -0.23
CA PRO A 254 6.06 2.16 1.07
C PRO A 254 6.25 0.98 2.04
N ALA A 255 5.44 -0.07 1.96
CA ALA A 255 5.63 -1.26 2.79
C ALA A 255 6.92 -2.00 2.41
N LEU A 256 7.16 -2.23 1.12
CA LEU A 256 8.37 -2.88 0.62
C LEU A 256 9.63 -2.04 0.91
N MET A 257 9.57 -0.73 0.64
CA MET A 257 10.67 0.20 0.90
C MET A 257 11.02 0.24 2.39
N SER A 258 10.04 0.40 3.26
CA SER A 258 10.30 0.47 4.70
C SER A 258 10.82 -0.84 5.27
N GLY A 259 10.38 -1.99 4.75
CA GLY A 259 10.93 -3.30 5.08
C GLY A 259 12.39 -3.43 4.67
N PHE A 260 12.73 -3.00 3.47
CA PHE A 260 14.12 -2.99 2.97
C PHE A 260 15.04 -2.09 3.82
N GLU A 261 14.62 -0.86 4.11
CA GLU A 261 15.41 0.06 4.94
C GLU A 261 15.51 -0.41 6.41
N ALA A 262 14.47 -1.07 6.93
CA ALA A 262 14.50 -1.69 8.26
C ALA A 262 15.55 -2.82 8.31
N ALA A 263 15.58 -3.68 7.29
CA ALA A 263 16.57 -4.75 7.21
C ALA A 263 18.00 -4.21 7.18
N LYS A 264 18.27 -3.20 6.34
CA LYS A 264 19.59 -2.54 6.29
C LYS A 264 20.01 -1.96 7.63
N CYS A 265 19.11 -1.21 8.27
CA CYS A 265 19.40 -0.58 9.56
C CYS A 265 19.67 -1.63 10.65
N LEU A 266 18.89 -2.72 10.67
CA LEU A 266 19.08 -3.81 11.62
C LEU A 266 20.39 -4.57 11.42
N LEU A 267 20.84 -4.77 10.20
CA LEU A 267 22.14 -5.42 9.94
C LEU A 267 23.26 -4.62 10.61
N TYR A 268 23.39 -3.32 10.33
CA TYR A 268 24.42 -2.48 10.94
C TYR A 268 24.32 -2.41 12.49
N TRP A 269 23.09 -2.42 13.00
CA TRP A 269 22.90 -2.39 14.46
C TRP A 269 23.26 -3.72 15.11
N LEU A 270 22.92 -4.86 14.52
CA LEU A 270 23.23 -6.20 15.04
C LEU A 270 24.72 -6.50 14.96
N ASP A 271 25.42 -5.96 13.95
CA ASP A 271 26.87 -6.10 13.78
C ASP A 271 27.66 -5.12 14.68
N GLY A 272 26.97 -4.24 15.41
CA GLY A 272 27.60 -3.28 16.31
C GLY A 272 28.22 -2.07 15.64
N GLU A 273 27.94 -1.85 14.35
CA GLU A 273 28.45 -0.70 13.59
C GLU A 273 27.73 0.60 13.97
N VAL A 274 26.51 0.51 14.46
CA VAL A 274 25.72 1.64 14.99
C VAL A 274 25.11 1.30 16.34
N ASN A 275 25.00 2.33 17.21
CA ASN A 275 24.53 2.15 18.58
C ASN A 275 22.99 2.19 18.72
N ASP A 276 22.28 2.76 17.73
CA ASP A 276 20.83 2.92 17.74
C ASP A 276 20.21 2.70 16.35
N LEU A 277 18.88 2.73 16.32
CA LEU A 277 18.10 2.57 15.09
C LEU A 277 17.53 3.90 14.56
N ASP A 278 18.01 5.05 15.03
CA ASP A 278 17.48 6.36 14.68
C ASP A 278 17.68 6.72 13.20
N SER A 279 18.71 6.13 12.58
CA SER A 279 18.95 6.25 11.12
C SER A 279 17.78 5.76 10.28
N TYR A 280 17.04 4.74 10.75
CA TYR A 280 15.84 4.23 10.08
C TYR A 280 14.76 5.31 9.95
N THR A 281 14.34 5.90 11.08
CA THR A 281 13.32 6.97 11.07
C THR A 281 13.75 8.12 10.17
N LYS A 282 15.01 8.56 10.26
CA LYS A 282 15.57 9.66 9.44
C LYS A 282 15.51 9.32 7.94
N THR A 283 15.89 8.10 7.57
CA THR A 283 15.86 7.63 6.18
C THR A 283 14.45 7.60 5.62
N ILE A 284 13.47 7.04 6.37
CA ILE A 284 12.07 7.03 5.95
C ILE A 284 11.52 8.45 5.80
N GLN A 285 11.82 9.35 6.74
CA GLN A 285 11.37 10.74 6.66
C GLN A 285 11.97 11.48 5.46
N LYS A 286 13.24 11.26 5.16
CA LYS A 286 13.94 11.88 4.03
C LYS A 286 13.43 11.35 2.69
N ASN A 287 13.35 10.04 2.53
CA ASN A 287 13.09 9.40 1.24
C ASN A 287 11.59 9.34 0.91
N TRP A 288 10.72 9.37 1.92
CA TRP A 288 9.28 9.21 1.76
C TRP A 288 8.47 10.34 2.38
N GLY A 289 8.78 10.71 3.61
CA GLY A 289 7.98 11.64 4.41
C GLY A 289 7.77 13.01 3.77
N ASN A 290 8.75 13.53 3.01
CA ASN A 290 8.63 14.82 2.34
C ASN A 290 7.61 14.78 1.20
N SER A 291 7.63 13.73 0.37
CA SER A 291 6.62 13.54 -0.70
C SER A 291 5.23 13.28 -0.11
N MET A 292 5.14 12.53 0.99
CA MET A 292 3.88 12.32 1.72
C MET A 292 3.31 13.61 2.30
N ALA A 293 4.16 14.52 2.78
CA ALA A 293 3.72 15.83 3.27
C ALA A 293 3.06 16.66 2.16
N TRP A 294 3.61 16.63 0.96
CA TRP A 294 3.00 17.23 -0.23
C TRP A 294 1.72 16.50 -0.63
N GLY A 295 1.74 15.18 -0.73
CA GLY A 295 0.56 14.36 -1.01
C GLY A 295 -0.60 14.68 -0.07
N LYS A 296 -0.34 14.82 1.24
CA LYS A 296 -1.35 15.20 2.23
C LYS A 296 -1.94 16.59 1.98
N ARG A 297 -1.12 17.59 1.64
CA ARG A 297 -1.61 18.94 1.32
C ARG A 297 -2.45 18.93 0.04
N ILE A 298 -1.98 18.24 -0.99
CA ILE A 298 -2.72 18.08 -2.23
C ILE A 298 -4.05 17.38 -1.98
N SER A 299 -4.07 16.28 -1.22
CA SER A 299 -5.30 15.53 -0.93
C SER A 299 -6.34 16.38 -0.19
N GLN A 300 -5.92 17.19 0.77
CA GLN A 300 -6.82 18.07 1.52
C GLN A 300 -7.51 19.12 0.62
N VAL A 301 -6.76 19.70 -0.32
CA VAL A 301 -7.32 20.69 -1.26
C VAL A 301 -8.14 20.00 -2.34
N PHE A 302 -7.59 18.93 -2.94
CA PHE A 302 -8.21 18.20 -4.04
C PHE A 302 -9.56 17.60 -3.63
N TYR A 303 -9.60 16.86 -2.51
CA TYR A 303 -10.83 16.21 -2.07
C TYR A 303 -11.86 17.17 -1.47
N ARG A 304 -11.46 18.36 -1.05
CA ARG A 304 -12.39 19.42 -0.64
C ARG A 304 -13.05 20.12 -1.82
N PHE A 305 -12.31 20.26 -2.94
CA PHE A 305 -12.79 20.90 -4.18
C PHE A 305 -12.49 20.01 -5.38
N PRO A 306 -13.08 18.80 -5.46
CA PRO A 306 -12.62 17.75 -6.35
C PRO A 306 -12.75 18.12 -7.83
N LYS A 307 -13.83 18.83 -8.24
CA LYS A 307 -14.01 19.31 -9.63
C LYS A 307 -12.93 20.33 -10.03
N ALA A 308 -12.63 21.28 -9.17
CA ALA A 308 -11.55 22.24 -9.40
C ALA A 308 -10.19 21.54 -9.37
N GLY A 309 -9.97 20.61 -8.44
CA GLY A 309 -8.77 19.78 -8.36
C GLY A 309 -8.54 18.99 -9.64
N TYR A 310 -9.59 18.35 -10.17
CA TYR A 310 -9.51 17.63 -11.45
C TYR A 310 -9.16 18.57 -12.61
N GLN A 311 -9.89 19.68 -12.78
CA GLN A 311 -9.66 20.63 -13.89
C GLN A 311 -8.28 21.28 -13.83
N LEU A 312 -7.79 21.65 -12.65
CA LEU A 312 -6.53 22.37 -12.48
C LEU A 312 -5.33 21.45 -12.22
N GLY A 313 -5.55 20.27 -11.67
CA GLY A 313 -4.50 19.34 -11.24
C GLY A 313 -4.31 18.13 -12.14
N VAL A 314 -5.38 17.64 -12.80
CA VAL A 314 -5.30 16.46 -13.68
C VAL A 314 -5.37 16.84 -15.15
N LYS A 315 -6.26 17.76 -15.53
CA LYS A 315 -6.53 18.13 -16.93
C LYS A 315 -5.51 19.08 -17.55
N ARG A 316 -4.63 19.70 -16.76
CA ARG A 316 -3.58 20.56 -17.32
C ARG A 316 -2.59 19.74 -18.15
N PRO A 317 -2.10 20.26 -19.29
CA PRO A 317 -1.23 19.50 -20.22
C PRO A 317 0.02 18.88 -19.59
N THR A 318 0.55 19.48 -18.50
CA THR A 318 1.74 18.98 -17.79
C THR A 318 1.41 18.01 -16.65
N ALA A 319 0.17 17.95 -16.21
CA ALA A 319 -0.21 17.16 -15.03
C ALA A 319 -0.20 15.64 -15.30
N PRO A 320 -0.72 15.13 -16.42
CA PRO A 320 -0.66 13.70 -16.73
C PRO A 320 0.77 13.16 -16.71
N LYS A 321 1.73 13.90 -17.27
CA LYS A 321 3.14 13.52 -17.25
C LYS A 321 3.70 13.44 -15.82
N ARG A 322 3.38 14.40 -14.95
CA ARG A 322 3.83 14.37 -13.55
C ARG A 322 3.21 13.23 -12.76
N ILE A 323 1.92 12.95 -12.98
CA ILE A 323 1.25 11.83 -12.32
C ILE A 323 1.85 10.51 -12.81
N ALA A 324 2.14 10.39 -14.10
CA ALA A 324 2.84 9.24 -14.66
C ALA A 324 4.20 9.03 -13.96
N GLN A 325 4.99 10.10 -13.76
CA GLN A 325 6.27 10.04 -13.04
C GLN A 325 6.11 9.61 -11.57
N ILE A 326 5.05 10.04 -10.88
CA ILE A 326 4.74 9.58 -9.52
C ILE A 326 4.43 8.08 -9.50
N LEU A 327 3.60 7.62 -10.43
CA LEU A 327 3.20 6.22 -10.54
C LEU A 327 4.38 5.32 -10.95
N SER A 328 5.28 5.81 -11.80
CA SER A 328 6.50 5.08 -12.18
C SER A 328 7.59 5.11 -11.10
N GLY A 329 7.44 5.93 -10.07
CA GLY A 329 8.42 6.05 -8.98
C GLY A 329 9.65 6.88 -9.31
N GLU A 330 9.56 7.75 -10.32
CA GLU A 330 10.64 8.65 -10.76
C GLU A 330 10.70 9.96 -9.96
N MET A 331 9.77 10.19 -9.04
CA MET A 331 9.71 11.37 -8.16
C MET A 331 9.63 10.96 -6.69
#